data_9d862e7740e88d8cc9ee0f5eb2b0b185
#
_entry.id   9d862e7740e88d8cc9ee0f5eb2b0b185
#
_cell.length_a   1.000
_cell.length_b   1.000
_cell.length_c   1.000
_cell.angle_alpha   90.00
_cell.angle_beta   90.00
_cell.angle_gamma   90.00
#
_symmetry.space_group_name_H-M   'P 1'
#
loop_
_entity.id
_entity.type
_entity.pdbx_description
1 polymer ?
#
loop_
_entity_poly.entity_id
_entity_poly.type
_entity_poly.pdbx_seq_one_letter_code
_entity_poly.pdbx_strand_id
1 'polypeptide(L)'
;MSIKMPNFAVCMETKKSIFQRASEWGVPFGLYLACGGVSFIFADWFAPLGFVFFVLFFATPIVVYYFQRRKFIEDDGFTEYSALWMLGIMLFMLGTVLASFIIFLVLQYGRPDFMYDQTKQIIQAYNEMPEMKDSEILSILQLMVDQQRLPTPIEVVFNAFWFITFGGSVTSAITALIAKRKLKKHRRL
;
A
#
# COMPACT_ATOMS: atom_id res chain seq x y z
N MET A 1 -50.56 -25.91 -23.34
CA MET A 1 -49.12 -26.17 -23.05
C MET A 1 -48.45 -24.79 -22.82
N SER A 2 -48.38 -24.35 -21.57
CA SER A 2 -47.93 -22.97 -21.23
C SER A 2 -46.42 -22.99 -21.01
N ILE A 3 -45.68 -22.44 -21.96
CA ILE A 3 -44.20 -22.32 -21.86
C ILE A 3 -43.92 -21.18 -20.88
N LYS A 4 -43.59 -21.55 -19.63
CA LYS A 4 -43.05 -20.63 -18.63
C LYS A 4 -41.73 -20.11 -19.12
N MET A 5 -41.70 -18.90 -19.70
CA MET A 5 -40.44 -18.21 -20.00
C MET A 5 -39.68 -18.01 -18.68
N PRO A 6 -38.43 -18.46 -18.54
CA PRO A 6 -37.64 -18.15 -17.36
C PRO A 6 -37.43 -16.63 -17.31
N ASN A 7 -37.70 -16.04 -16.15
CA ASN A 7 -37.51 -14.63 -15.89
C ASN A 7 -36.05 -14.23 -16.21
N PHE A 8 -35.82 -13.65 -17.37
CA PHE A 8 -34.58 -13.03 -17.80
C PHE A 8 -34.12 -11.89 -16.87
N ALA A 9 -35.04 -11.39 -16.04
CA ALA A 9 -34.76 -10.34 -15.07
C ALA A 9 -33.89 -10.79 -13.85
N VAL A 10 -33.79 -12.09 -13.56
CA VAL A 10 -33.02 -12.62 -12.42
C VAL A 10 -31.55 -12.85 -12.75
N CYS A 11 -31.16 -12.80 -14.01
CA CYS A 11 -29.78 -13.08 -14.44
C CYS A 11 -28.91 -11.82 -14.69
N MET A 12 -29.45 -10.63 -14.44
CA MET A 12 -28.67 -9.40 -14.34
C MET A 12 -28.30 -9.10 -12.88
N GLU A 13 -27.71 -10.05 -12.20
CA GLU A 13 -26.82 -9.72 -11.09
C GLU A 13 -25.71 -8.88 -11.70
N THR A 14 -25.82 -7.54 -11.53
CA THR A 14 -24.93 -6.55 -12.16
C THR A 14 -23.51 -6.87 -11.75
N LYS A 15 -22.76 -7.48 -12.65
CA LYS A 15 -21.36 -7.82 -12.45
C LYS A 15 -20.64 -6.53 -12.08
N LYS A 16 -20.31 -6.38 -10.78
CA LYS A 16 -19.70 -5.16 -10.26
C LYS A 16 -18.47 -4.79 -11.08
N SER A 17 -18.40 -3.54 -11.50
CA SER A 17 -17.24 -3.04 -12.26
C SER A 17 -15.95 -3.11 -11.42
N ILE A 18 -14.79 -3.10 -12.09
CA ILE A 18 -13.48 -3.09 -11.42
C ILE A 18 -13.36 -1.90 -10.47
N PHE A 19 -13.85 -0.73 -10.88
CA PHE A 19 -13.84 0.49 -10.08
C PHE A 19 -14.70 0.38 -8.83
N GLN A 20 -15.90 -0.18 -8.96
CA GLN A 20 -16.81 -0.37 -7.83
C GLN A 20 -16.22 -1.34 -6.78
N ARG A 21 -15.57 -2.42 -7.23
CA ARG A 21 -14.87 -3.34 -6.33
C ARG A 21 -13.63 -2.71 -5.69
N ALA A 22 -12.87 -1.96 -6.48
CA ALA A 22 -11.70 -1.25 -5.96
C ALA A 22 -12.08 -0.21 -4.91
N SER A 23 -13.20 0.49 -5.05
CA SER A 23 -13.68 1.43 -4.03
C SER A 23 -14.15 0.73 -2.76
N GLU A 24 -14.89 -0.39 -2.87
CA GLU A 24 -15.34 -1.18 -1.72
C GLU A 24 -14.16 -1.77 -0.92
N TRP A 25 -13.13 -2.26 -1.61
CA TRP A 25 -11.96 -2.89 -0.99
C TRP A 25 -10.82 -1.92 -0.70
N GLY A 26 -10.84 -0.75 -1.33
CA GLY A 26 -9.84 0.30 -1.14
C GLY A 26 -9.88 0.90 0.27
N VAL A 27 -11.07 1.01 0.88
CA VAL A 27 -11.20 1.53 2.25
C VAL A 27 -10.53 0.61 3.27
N PRO A 28 -10.88 -0.69 3.39
CA PRO A 28 -10.19 -1.57 4.34
C PRO A 28 -8.69 -1.73 4.03
N PHE A 29 -8.30 -1.71 2.76
CA PHE A 29 -6.90 -1.75 2.37
C PHE A 29 -6.17 -0.45 2.75
N GLY A 30 -6.80 0.71 2.59
CA GLY A 30 -6.25 2.00 3.01
C GLY A 30 -6.06 2.11 4.53
N LEU A 31 -7.03 1.61 5.31
CA LEU A 31 -6.89 1.51 6.76
C LEU A 31 -5.74 0.58 7.16
N TYR A 32 -5.59 -0.55 6.47
CA TYR A 32 -4.46 -1.46 6.66
C TYR A 32 -3.12 -0.76 6.41
N LEU A 33 -2.97 -0.02 5.31
CA LEU A 33 -1.76 0.75 5.01
C LEU A 33 -1.53 1.88 6.04
N ALA A 34 -2.60 2.55 6.47
CA ALA A 34 -2.54 3.59 7.50
C ALA A 34 -2.05 3.03 8.84
N CYS A 35 -2.54 1.86 9.26
CA CYS A 35 -2.06 1.17 10.46
C CYS A 35 -0.55 0.89 10.38
N GLY A 36 -0.06 0.45 9.21
CA GLY A 36 1.38 0.26 8.98
C GLY A 36 2.16 1.57 9.11
N GLY A 37 1.72 2.64 8.44
CA GLY A 37 2.39 3.95 8.50
C GLY A 37 2.39 4.55 9.91
N VAL A 38 1.26 4.48 10.61
CA VAL A 38 1.16 4.95 12.01
C VAL A 38 2.09 4.12 12.91
N SER A 39 2.14 2.79 12.75
CA SER A 39 3.05 1.94 13.52
C SER A 39 4.51 2.32 13.28
N PHE A 40 4.89 2.70 12.07
CA PHE A 40 6.22 3.20 11.74
C PHE A 40 6.54 4.52 12.44
N ILE A 41 5.61 5.49 12.41
CA ILE A 41 5.79 6.82 13.03
C ILE A 41 6.00 6.71 14.54
N PHE A 42 5.33 5.77 15.20
CA PHE A 42 5.43 5.59 16.66
C PHE A 42 6.43 4.50 17.09
N ALA A 43 7.15 3.89 16.15
CA ALA A 43 8.12 2.83 16.43
C ALA A 43 9.25 3.26 17.38
N ASP A 44 9.66 4.54 17.33
CA ASP A 44 10.70 5.08 18.20
C ASP A 44 10.27 5.15 19.68
N TRP A 45 8.97 5.36 19.92
CA TRP A 45 8.44 5.41 21.29
C TRP A 45 8.16 4.01 21.85
N PHE A 46 7.80 3.09 20.97
CA PHE A 46 7.45 1.73 21.36
C PHE A 46 7.99 0.73 20.32
N ALA A 47 9.16 0.19 20.59
CA ALA A 47 9.89 -0.72 19.68
C ALA A 47 9.05 -1.86 19.07
N PRO A 48 8.07 -2.52 19.77
CA PRO A 48 7.21 -3.50 19.14
C PRO A 48 6.40 -3.00 17.94
N LEU A 49 6.10 -1.69 17.83
CA LEU A 49 5.40 -1.13 16.67
C LEU A 49 6.24 -1.21 15.40
N GLY A 50 7.56 -1.11 15.51
CA GLY A 50 8.46 -1.34 14.39
C GLY A 50 8.32 -2.76 13.83
N PHE A 51 8.21 -3.76 14.70
CA PHE A 51 7.95 -5.13 14.27
C PHE A 51 6.58 -5.27 13.59
N VAL A 52 5.53 -4.64 14.13
CA VAL A 52 4.19 -4.62 13.51
C VAL A 52 4.26 -4.01 12.11
N PHE A 53 4.98 -2.89 11.94
CA PHE A 53 5.19 -2.29 10.61
C PHE A 53 5.81 -3.28 9.63
N PHE A 54 6.89 -3.98 10.02
CA PHE A 54 7.54 -4.98 9.14
C PHE A 54 6.58 -6.11 8.78
N VAL A 55 5.83 -6.64 9.74
CA VAL A 55 4.83 -7.70 9.48
C VAL A 55 3.78 -7.22 8.48
N LEU A 56 3.22 -6.03 8.67
CA LEU A 56 2.25 -5.46 7.74
C LEU A 56 2.86 -5.21 6.36
N PHE A 57 4.07 -4.66 6.31
CA PHE A 57 4.77 -4.42 5.05
C PHE A 57 4.94 -5.70 4.23
N PHE A 58 5.47 -6.77 4.84
CA PHE A 58 5.65 -8.06 4.16
C PHE A 58 4.34 -8.81 3.89
N ALA A 59 3.28 -8.54 4.66
CA ALA A 59 1.96 -9.11 4.41
C ALA A 59 1.22 -8.42 3.26
N THR A 60 1.60 -7.20 2.85
CA THR A 60 0.94 -6.44 1.79
C THR A 60 0.77 -7.23 0.48
N PRO A 61 1.79 -7.92 -0.07
CA PRO A 61 1.61 -8.74 -1.28
C PRO A 61 0.58 -9.86 -1.10
N ILE A 62 0.49 -10.43 0.11
CA ILE A 62 -0.48 -11.50 0.43
C ILE A 62 -1.90 -10.95 0.44
N VAL A 63 -2.10 -9.77 1.03
CA VAL A 63 -3.40 -9.09 1.06
C VAL A 63 -3.88 -8.74 -0.35
N VAL A 64 -2.99 -8.18 -1.18
CA VAL A 64 -3.30 -7.85 -2.58
C VAL A 64 -3.63 -9.12 -3.38
N TYR A 65 -2.84 -10.18 -3.22
CA TYR A 65 -3.12 -11.48 -3.82
C TYR A 65 -4.48 -12.01 -3.42
N TYR A 66 -4.88 -11.88 -2.14
CA TYR A 66 -6.19 -12.31 -1.65
C TYR A 66 -7.34 -11.60 -2.38
N PHE A 67 -7.27 -10.27 -2.54
CA PHE A 67 -8.28 -9.51 -3.26
C PHE A 67 -8.35 -9.87 -4.75
N GLN A 68 -7.20 -9.99 -5.40
CA GLN A 68 -7.13 -10.40 -6.82
C GLN A 68 -7.67 -11.82 -7.02
N ARG A 69 -7.33 -12.75 -6.12
CA ARG A 69 -7.83 -14.12 -6.18
C ARG A 69 -9.33 -14.19 -5.94
N ARG A 70 -9.85 -13.42 -4.97
CA ARG A 70 -11.28 -13.34 -4.70
C ARG A 70 -12.05 -12.89 -5.94
N LYS A 71 -11.58 -11.83 -6.61
CA LYS A 71 -12.18 -11.39 -7.87
C LYS A 71 -12.13 -12.47 -8.93
N PHE A 72 -11.01 -13.15 -9.09
CA PHE A 72 -10.85 -14.20 -10.09
C PHE A 72 -11.81 -15.38 -9.85
N ILE A 73 -12.06 -15.75 -8.60
CA ILE A 73 -13.03 -16.80 -8.23
C ILE A 73 -14.46 -16.33 -8.49
N GLU A 74 -14.82 -15.10 -8.10
CA GLU A 74 -16.14 -14.52 -8.31
C GLU A 74 -16.50 -14.38 -9.81
N ASP A 75 -15.51 -14.28 -10.67
CA ASP A 75 -15.66 -14.23 -12.13
C ASP A 75 -15.48 -15.63 -12.80
N ASP A 76 -15.63 -16.73 -12.06
CA ASP A 76 -15.50 -18.13 -12.54
C ASP A 76 -14.18 -18.43 -13.27
N GLY A 77 -13.13 -17.67 -12.99
CA GLY A 77 -11.82 -17.82 -13.61
C GLY A 77 -11.68 -17.24 -15.02
N PHE A 78 -12.66 -16.46 -15.50
CA PHE A 78 -12.64 -15.82 -16.81
C PHE A 78 -11.97 -14.45 -16.82
N THR A 79 -11.54 -13.94 -15.65
CA THR A 79 -10.90 -12.61 -15.55
C THR A 79 -9.53 -12.62 -16.25
N GLU A 80 -9.31 -11.64 -17.13
CA GLU A 80 -8.03 -11.42 -17.78
C GLU A 80 -6.97 -10.93 -16.78
N TYR A 81 -5.69 -11.17 -17.12
CA TYR A 81 -4.56 -10.69 -16.33
C TYR A 81 -4.59 -9.15 -16.17
N SER A 82 -4.86 -8.44 -17.26
CA SER A 82 -4.96 -6.97 -17.28
C SER A 82 -5.99 -6.44 -16.30
N ALA A 83 -7.13 -7.09 -16.19
CA ALA A 83 -8.20 -6.72 -15.27
C ALA A 83 -7.83 -6.94 -13.80
N LEU A 84 -7.09 -8.02 -13.47
CA LEU A 84 -6.57 -8.28 -12.13
C LEU A 84 -5.46 -7.29 -11.76
N TRP A 85 -4.56 -7.01 -12.69
CA TRP A 85 -3.51 -6.02 -12.49
C TRP A 85 -4.10 -4.63 -12.27
N MET A 86 -5.04 -4.19 -13.11
CA MET A 86 -5.73 -2.92 -12.98
C MET A 86 -6.49 -2.80 -11.66
N LEU A 87 -7.13 -3.88 -11.20
CA LEU A 87 -7.76 -3.91 -9.88
C LEU A 87 -6.74 -3.60 -8.77
N GLY A 88 -5.57 -4.22 -8.82
CA GLY A 88 -4.53 -3.98 -7.83
C GLY A 88 -3.98 -2.55 -7.88
N ILE A 89 -3.75 -1.97 -9.06
CA ILE A 89 -3.34 -0.56 -9.20
C ILE A 89 -4.38 0.36 -8.56
N MET A 90 -5.67 0.17 -8.87
CA MET A 90 -6.75 0.96 -8.30
C MET A 90 -6.87 0.79 -6.79
N LEU A 91 -6.64 -0.44 -6.28
CA LEU A 91 -6.63 -0.73 -4.85
C LEU A 91 -5.51 0.04 -4.13
N PHE A 92 -4.28 0.03 -4.69
CA PHE A 92 -3.17 0.81 -4.14
C PHE A 92 -3.44 2.29 -4.23
N MET A 93 -3.90 2.79 -5.36
CA MET A 93 -4.17 4.21 -5.56
C MET A 93 -5.19 4.74 -4.54
N LEU A 94 -6.36 4.09 -4.44
CA LEU A 94 -7.41 4.49 -3.50
C LEU A 94 -6.99 4.26 -2.03
N GLY A 95 -6.39 3.12 -1.74
CA GLY A 95 -5.91 2.79 -0.41
C GLY A 95 -4.82 3.76 0.06
N THR A 96 -3.87 4.10 -0.81
CA THR A 96 -2.79 5.04 -0.47
C THR A 96 -3.29 6.46 -0.27
N VAL A 97 -4.30 6.92 -1.04
CA VAL A 97 -4.92 8.23 -0.80
C VAL A 97 -5.49 8.31 0.62
N LEU A 98 -6.25 7.30 1.04
CA LEU A 98 -6.82 7.25 2.39
C LEU A 98 -5.73 7.16 3.46
N ALA A 99 -4.75 6.28 3.27
CA ALA A 99 -3.62 6.13 4.18
C ALA A 99 -2.80 7.41 4.30
N SER A 100 -2.51 8.08 3.18
CA SER A 100 -1.77 9.34 3.12
C SER A 100 -2.47 10.45 3.91
N PHE A 101 -3.80 10.53 3.80
CA PHE A 101 -4.57 11.50 4.57
C PHE A 101 -4.45 11.26 6.09
N ILE A 102 -4.58 10.00 6.52
CA ILE A 102 -4.44 9.65 7.95
C ILE A 102 -3.01 9.92 8.44
N ILE A 103 -1.99 9.49 7.66
CA ILE A 103 -0.58 9.71 8.01
C ILE A 103 -0.25 11.20 8.08
N PHE A 104 -0.78 12.01 7.15
CA PHE A 104 -0.62 13.46 7.19
C PHE A 104 -1.15 14.06 8.50
N LEU A 105 -2.37 13.67 8.92
CA LEU A 105 -2.93 14.15 10.19
C LEU A 105 -2.08 13.73 11.39
N VAL A 106 -1.55 12.51 11.39
CA VAL A 106 -0.68 12.03 12.48
C VAL A 106 0.64 12.80 12.52
N LEU A 107 1.27 13.05 11.37
CA LEU A 107 2.50 13.83 11.30
C LEU A 107 2.29 15.30 11.68
N GLN A 108 1.17 15.91 11.25
CA GLN A 108 0.90 17.31 11.47
C GLN A 108 0.52 17.61 12.93
N TYR A 109 -0.28 16.74 13.56
CA TYR A 109 -0.87 17.00 14.89
C TYR A 109 -0.36 16.03 15.96
N GLY A 110 0.01 14.81 15.60
CA GLY A 110 0.44 13.79 16.57
C GLY A 110 1.94 13.82 16.86
N ARG A 111 2.78 14.02 15.84
CA ARG A 111 4.25 14.05 15.95
C ARG A 111 4.87 15.03 14.98
N PRO A 112 4.75 16.36 15.20
CA PRO A 112 5.33 17.38 14.33
C PRO A 112 6.87 17.28 14.26
N ASP A 113 7.52 16.83 15.35
CA ASP A 113 8.97 16.70 15.45
C ASP A 113 9.54 15.43 14.81
N PHE A 114 8.69 14.55 14.26
CA PHE A 114 9.09 13.26 13.68
C PHE A 114 10.22 13.39 12.66
N MET A 115 10.13 14.34 11.75
CA MET A 115 11.15 14.54 10.71
C MET A 115 12.49 14.97 11.30
N TYR A 116 12.47 15.80 12.32
CA TYR A 116 13.66 16.26 13.02
C TYR A 116 14.34 15.11 13.79
N ASP A 117 13.55 14.31 14.50
CA ASP A 117 14.04 13.15 15.25
C ASP A 117 14.65 12.10 14.32
N GLN A 118 13.99 11.77 13.22
CA GLN A 118 14.48 10.82 12.23
C GLN A 118 15.77 11.30 11.56
N THR A 119 15.84 12.59 11.19
CA THR A 119 17.06 13.13 10.58
C THR A 119 18.23 13.09 11.56
N LYS A 120 18.01 13.41 12.84
CA LYS A 120 19.04 13.27 13.87
C LYS A 120 19.53 11.85 14.06
N GLN A 121 18.61 10.88 14.09
CA GLN A 121 18.99 9.46 14.20
C GLN A 121 19.85 9.02 13.01
N ILE A 122 19.51 9.43 11.80
CA ILE A 122 20.32 9.15 10.60
C ILE A 122 21.70 9.77 10.73
N ILE A 123 21.81 11.06 11.13
CA ILE A 123 23.10 11.73 11.34
C ILE A 123 23.94 10.99 12.40
N GLN A 124 23.33 10.53 13.50
CA GLN A 124 24.03 9.78 14.54
C GLN A 124 24.55 8.45 13.99
N ALA A 125 23.71 7.69 13.26
CA ALA A 125 24.13 6.43 12.65
C ALA A 125 25.31 6.59 11.66
N TYR A 126 25.31 7.67 10.85
CA TYR A 126 26.41 7.98 9.95
C TYR A 126 27.69 8.36 10.71
N ASN A 127 27.58 9.09 11.82
CA ASN A 127 28.72 9.46 12.65
C ASN A 127 29.38 8.26 13.37
N GLU A 128 28.60 7.21 13.63
CA GLU A 128 29.09 5.95 14.23
C GLU A 128 29.84 5.07 13.23
N MET A 129 29.63 5.28 11.92
CA MET A 129 30.29 4.54 10.85
C MET A 129 31.53 5.28 10.35
N PRO A 130 32.76 4.82 10.65
CA PRO A 130 34.01 5.54 10.29
C PRO A 130 34.15 5.83 8.79
N GLU A 131 33.64 4.93 7.95
CA GLU A 131 33.73 5.03 6.48
C GLU A 131 32.76 6.07 5.88
N MET A 132 31.77 6.54 6.65
CA MET A 132 30.71 7.43 6.18
C MET A 132 30.79 8.85 6.77
N LYS A 133 31.76 9.11 7.67
CA LYS A 133 31.91 10.41 8.33
C LYS A 133 32.16 11.58 7.37
N ASP A 134 32.85 11.32 6.27
CA ASP A 134 33.21 12.33 5.26
C ASP A 134 32.23 12.29 4.06
N SER A 135 31.04 11.66 4.21
CA SER A 135 30.09 11.57 3.12
C SER A 135 29.42 12.93 2.86
N GLU A 136 29.29 13.28 1.59
CA GLU A 136 28.54 14.47 1.14
C GLU A 136 27.09 14.47 1.67
N ILE A 137 26.51 13.27 1.80
CA ILE A 137 25.15 13.08 2.36
C ILE A 137 25.07 13.59 3.80
N LEU A 138 26.06 13.30 4.64
CA LEU A 138 26.10 13.73 6.03
C LEU A 138 26.14 15.27 6.12
N SER A 139 26.96 15.91 5.31
CA SER A 139 27.06 17.38 5.27
C SER A 139 25.76 18.04 4.84
N ILE A 140 25.05 17.45 3.86
CA ILE A 140 23.73 17.93 3.40
C ILE A 140 22.70 17.78 4.52
N LEU A 141 22.65 16.64 5.22
CA LEU A 141 21.70 16.40 6.30
C LEU A 141 21.92 17.36 7.48
N GLN A 142 23.19 17.61 7.85
CA GLN A 142 23.55 18.59 8.90
C GLN A 142 23.11 20.00 8.49
N LEU A 143 23.36 20.40 7.24
CA LEU A 143 22.94 21.69 6.69
C LEU A 143 21.42 21.86 6.70
N MET A 144 20.66 20.79 6.39
CA MET A 144 19.19 20.79 6.44
C MET A 144 18.65 21.00 7.87
N VAL A 145 19.30 20.38 8.87
CA VAL A 145 18.95 20.56 10.28
C VAL A 145 19.29 21.97 10.76
N ASP A 146 20.49 22.45 10.46
CA ASP A 146 20.95 23.78 10.89
C ASP A 146 20.14 24.92 10.26
N GLN A 147 19.73 24.76 9.01
CA GLN A 147 18.90 25.74 8.29
C GLN A 147 17.40 25.57 8.54
N GLN A 148 16.99 24.60 9.36
CA GLN A 148 15.57 24.24 9.57
C GLN A 148 14.79 23.97 8.27
N ARG A 149 15.49 23.48 7.23
CA ARG A 149 14.91 23.15 5.92
C ARG A 149 14.58 21.65 5.81
N LEU A 150 13.93 21.12 6.83
CA LEU A 150 13.45 19.74 6.80
C LEU A 150 12.21 19.62 5.92
N PRO A 151 12.00 18.46 5.28
CA PRO A 151 10.81 18.22 4.48
C PRO A 151 9.54 18.43 5.33
N THR A 152 8.58 19.11 4.76
CA THR A 152 7.27 19.31 5.40
C THR A 152 6.49 17.98 5.43
N PRO A 153 5.56 17.79 6.40
CA PRO A 153 4.73 16.59 6.46
C PRO A 153 4.02 16.27 5.12
N ILE A 154 3.58 17.30 4.39
CA ILE A 154 2.91 17.10 3.10
C ILE A 154 3.86 16.61 2.01
N GLU A 155 5.10 17.09 1.97
CA GLU A 155 6.11 16.62 1.00
C GLU A 155 6.47 15.16 1.24
N VAL A 156 6.63 14.78 2.51
CA VAL A 156 6.91 13.39 2.89
C VAL A 156 5.77 12.47 2.49
N VAL A 157 4.54 12.83 2.81
CA VAL A 157 3.34 12.06 2.47
C VAL A 157 3.15 11.96 0.96
N PHE A 158 3.39 13.05 0.22
CA PHE A 158 3.29 13.06 -1.24
C PHE A 158 4.33 12.15 -1.90
N ASN A 159 5.57 12.20 -1.43
CA ASN A 159 6.62 11.30 -1.91
C ASN A 159 6.31 9.84 -1.57
N ALA A 160 5.85 9.57 -0.35
CA ALA A 160 5.43 8.22 0.06
C ALA A 160 4.25 7.71 -0.78
N PHE A 161 3.27 8.56 -1.10
CA PHE A 161 2.15 8.22 -1.98
C PHE A 161 2.64 7.69 -3.34
N TRP A 162 3.54 8.42 -4.00
CA TRP A 162 4.08 7.98 -5.28
C TRP A 162 4.88 6.69 -5.16
N PHE A 163 5.75 6.59 -4.16
CA PHE A 163 6.56 5.40 -3.94
C PHE A 163 5.71 4.15 -3.70
N ILE A 164 4.69 4.25 -2.83
CA ILE A 164 3.79 3.13 -2.52
C ILE A 164 2.93 2.77 -3.75
N THR A 165 2.44 3.76 -4.50
CA THR A 165 1.60 3.52 -5.68
C THR A 165 2.40 2.83 -6.79
N PHE A 166 3.62 3.28 -7.09
CA PHE A 166 4.48 2.63 -8.09
C PHE A 166 4.94 1.25 -7.64
N GLY A 167 5.44 1.11 -6.41
CA GLY A 167 5.82 -0.19 -5.85
C GLY A 167 4.64 -1.16 -5.77
N GLY A 168 3.46 -0.64 -5.42
CA GLY A 168 2.21 -1.37 -5.41
C GLY A 168 1.78 -1.85 -6.79
N SER A 169 1.98 -1.04 -7.85
CA SER A 169 1.71 -1.45 -9.22
C SER A 169 2.56 -2.66 -9.64
N VAL A 170 3.85 -2.64 -9.32
CA VAL A 170 4.76 -3.77 -9.58
C VAL A 170 4.34 -5.00 -8.78
N THR A 171 4.08 -4.83 -7.49
CA THR A 171 3.60 -5.91 -6.61
C THR A 171 2.29 -6.51 -7.13
N SER A 172 1.36 -5.66 -7.58
CA SER A 172 0.09 -6.08 -8.17
C SER A 172 0.27 -6.89 -9.45
N ALA A 173 1.24 -6.54 -10.31
CA ALA A 173 1.55 -7.30 -11.51
C ALA A 173 2.02 -8.74 -11.17
N ILE A 174 2.92 -8.85 -10.20
CA ILE A 174 3.47 -10.14 -9.76
C ILE A 174 2.37 -11.01 -9.13
N THR A 175 1.58 -10.44 -8.23
CA THR A 175 0.50 -11.16 -7.54
C THR A 175 -0.62 -11.59 -8.49
N ALA A 176 -0.94 -10.79 -9.51
CA ALA A 176 -1.90 -11.13 -10.57
C ALA A 176 -1.43 -12.33 -11.40
N LEU A 177 -0.14 -12.41 -11.74
CA LEU A 177 0.44 -13.57 -12.43
C LEU A 177 0.30 -14.85 -11.60
N ILE A 178 0.57 -14.77 -10.29
CA ILE A 178 0.47 -15.92 -9.37
C ILE A 178 -0.99 -16.34 -9.22
N ALA A 179 -1.92 -15.39 -9.08
CA ALA A 179 -3.35 -15.66 -8.95
C ALA A 179 -3.89 -16.43 -10.15
N LYS A 180 -3.48 -16.06 -11.37
CA LYS A 180 -3.90 -16.72 -12.60
C LYS A 180 -3.33 -18.14 -12.77
N ARG A 181 -2.09 -18.39 -12.33
CA ARG A 181 -1.43 -19.71 -12.50
C ARG A 181 -2.07 -20.83 -11.68
N LYS A 182 -2.51 -20.56 -10.45
CA LYS A 182 -3.03 -21.59 -9.54
C LYS A 182 -4.37 -22.19 -9.96
N LEU A 183 -5.19 -21.52 -10.77
CA LEU A 183 -6.48 -22.06 -11.24
C LEU A 183 -6.36 -22.92 -12.50
N LYS A 184 -5.28 -22.78 -13.27
CA LYS A 184 -5.02 -23.66 -14.40
C LYS A 184 -4.81 -25.13 -13.97
N LYS A 185 -4.38 -25.35 -12.72
CA LYS A 185 -4.15 -26.69 -12.14
C LYS A 185 -5.45 -27.36 -11.67
N HIS A 186 -6.49 -26.60 -11.31
CA HIS A 186 -7.77 -27.16 -10.84
C HIS A 186 -8.74 -27.53 -11.96
N ARG A 187 -8.51 -27.03 -13.18
CA ARG A 187 -9.34 -27.31 -14.37
C ARG A 187 -8.95 -28.59 -15.12
N ARG A 188 -7.89 -29.30 -14.69
CA ARG A 188 -7.41 -30.55 -15.32
C ARG A 188 -7.75 -31.82 -14.52
N LEU A 189 -8.61 -31.71 -13.50
CA LEU A 189 -9.24 -32.82 -12.80
C LEU A 189 -10.75 -32.80 -13.04
#